data_941f0ffadf7738c087687906eec26fdf
#
_entry.id   941f0ffadf7738c087687906eec26fdf
#
_cell.length_a   1.000
_cell.length_b   1.000
_cell.length_c   1.000
_cell.angle_alpha   90.00
_cell.angle_beta   90.00
_cell.angle_gamma   90.00
#
_symmetry.space_group_name_H-M   'P 1'
#
loop_
_entity.id
_entity.type
_entity.pdbx_description
1 polymer ?
#
loop_
_entity_poly.entity_id
_entity_poly.type
_entity_poly.pdbx_seq_one_letter_code
_entity_poly.pdbx_strand_id
1 'polypeptide(L)'
;MNQNTLIGILIPFAGTALGSAMVFFMRKEMNERLQKLLLGFASGVMIAASVWSLLIPAIDMAEQKGGISWLPPAVGFLLGMGFLLMLDTLTPHLHFTDDEPEGVPAHLKKTTMLVLAVTLHNIPEGMAVGVTFAGVLTENTAMTLAGAFALSVGIAIQNFPEGAIISMPLKSQGLSRTRAFAYGALSGIVEPAAAFVTILLTGLVVPLLPYLLAFAAGAMIYVVVEELIPEAQTGAHSNISTVGVALGFVLMMILDVALG
;
A
#
# COMPACT_ATOMS: atom_id res chain seq x y z
N MET A 1 18.72 4.97 -13.44
CA MET A 1 18.30 4.39 -12.14
C MET A 1 19.53 3.81 -11.48
N ASN A 2 19.85 4.21 -10.26
CA ASN A 2 21.01 3.67 -9.53
C ASN A 2 20.62 2.41 -8.73
N GLN A 3 21.61 1.72 -8.16
CA GLN A 3 21.42 0.48 -7.41
C GLN A 3 20.48 0.68 -6.20
N ASN A 4 20.60 1.79 -5.49
CA ASN A 4 19.78 2.09 -4.31
C ASN A 4 18.30 2.20 -4.69
N THR A 5 17.99 2.90 -5.79
CA THR A 5 16.63 3.00 -6.31
C THR A 5 16.06 1.64 -6.69
N LEU A 6 16.86 0.79 -7.37
CA LEU A 6 16.41 -0.55 -7.74
C LEU A 6 16.08 -1.41 -6.49
N ILE A 7 16.95 -1.37 -5.49
CA ILE A 7 16.70 -2.07 -4.22
C ILE A 7 15.44 -1.53 -3.57
N GLY A 8 15.32 -0.19 -3.45
CA GLY A 8 14.19 0.45 -2.79
C GLY A 8 12.84 0.07 -3.38
N ILE A 9 12.72 0.06 -4.72
CA ILE A 9 11.45 -0.31 -5.38
C ILE A 9 11.10 -1.80 -5.30
N LEU A 10 12.07 -2.67 -4.99
CA LEU A 10 11.85 -4.11 -4.84
C LEU A 10 11.51 -4.53 -3.39
N ILE A 11 11.82 -3.69 -2.40
CA ILE A 11 11.58 -3.99 -0.98
C ILE A 11 10.10 -4.24 -0.69
N PRO A 12 9.13 -3.42 -1.12
CA PRO A 12 7.71 -3.68 -0.90
C PRO A 12 7.26 -5.04 -1.43
N PHE A 13 7.57 -5.33 -2.69
CA PHE A 13 7.28 -6.63 -3.30
C PHE A 13 7.86 -7.81 -2.52
N ALA A 14 9.08 -7.66 -1.97
CA ALA A 14 9.67 -8.70 -1.13
C ALA A 14 8.82 -8.96 0.13
N GLY A 15 8.20 -7.92 0.71
CA GLY A 15 7.25 -8.04 1.82
C GLY A 15 6.05 -8.90 1.45
N THR A 16 5.36 -8.57 0.34
CA THR A 16 4.21 -9.32 -0.20
C THR A 16 4.58 -10.77 -0.49
N ALA A 17 5.73 -11.00 -1.15
CA ALA A 17 6.21 -12.35 -1.47
C ALA A 17 6.54 -13.17 -0.22
N LEU A 18 7.18 -12.58 0.78
CA LEU A 18 7.49 -13.25 2.06
C LEU A 18 6.21 -13.58 2.84
N GLY A 19 5.25 -12.65 2.87
CA GLY A 19 3.94 -12.90 3.46
C GLY A 19 3.22 -14.05 2.77
N SER A 20 3.17 -14.04 1.44
CA SER A 20 2.58 -15.13 0.64
C SER A 20 3.27 -16.47 0.88
N ALA A 21 4.57 -16.48 1.17
CA ALA A 21 5.32 -17.71 1.47
C ALA A 21 4.91 -18.36 2.80
N MET A 22 4.17 -17.68 3.68
CA MET A 22 3.62 -18.27 4.90
C MET A 22 2.74 -19.48 4.62
N VAL A 23 2.14 -19.58 3.44
CA VAL A 23 1.34 -20.74 3.01
C VAL A 23 2.12 -22.07 3.03
N PHE A 24 3.45 -22.04 2.92
CA PHE A 24 4.29 -23.24 2.99
C PHE A 24 4.48 -23.75 4.42
N PHE A 25 4.47 -22.86 5.41
CA PHE A 25 4.77 -23.14 6.81
C PHE A 25 3.50 -23.36 7.64
N MET A 26 2.44 -22.62 7.37
CA MET A 26 1.20 -22.75 8.14
C MET A 26 0.36 -23.94 7.65
N ARG A 27 -0.10 -24.75 8.61
CA ARG A 27 -0.93 -25.96 8.33
C ARG A 27 -2.42 -25.68 8.42
N LYS A 28 -2.83 -24.64 9.14
CA LYS A 28 -4.22 -24.23 9.39
C LYS A 28 -4.43 -22.82 8.87
N GLU A 29 -5.68 -22.42 8.77
CA GLU A 29 -6.07 -21.04 8.51
C GLU A 29 -5.52 -20.10 9.58
N MET A 30 -5.33 -18.84 9.21
CA MET A 30 -4.88 -17.81 10.16
C MET A 30 -5.94 -17.63 11.23
N ASN A 31 -5.51 -17.50 12.49
CA ASN A 31 -6.43 -17.20 13.58
C ASN A 31 -7.06 -15.82 13.36
N GLU A 32 -8.38 -15.71 13.49
CA GLU A 32 -9.13 -14.46 13.28
C GLU A 32 -8.58 -13.28 14.10
N ARG A 33 -8.16 -13.51 15.35
CA ARG A 33 -7.56 -12.44 16.17
C ARG A 33 -6.22 -11.97 15.61
N LEU A 34 -5.40 -12.90 15.11
CA LEU A 34 -4.13 -12.54 14.46
C LEU A 34 -4.37 -11.78 13.17
N GLN A 35 -5.34 -12.20 12.36
CA GLN A 35 -5.72 -11.50 11.14
C GLN A 35 -6.15 -10.06 11.43
N LYS A 36 -7.06 -9.85 12.39
CA LYS A 36 -7.50 -8.52 12.84
C LYS A 36 -6.35 -7.65 13.35
N LEU A 37 -5.42 -8.24 14.11
CA LEU A 37 -4.22 -7.54 14.59
C LEU A 37 -3.35 -7.08 13.41
N LEU A 38 -3.11 -7.95 12.44
CA LEU A 38 -2.25 -7.68 11.31
C LEU A 38 -2.86 -6.68 10.33
N LEU A 39 -4.17 -6.76 10.05
CA LEU A 39 -4.89 -5.77 9.26
C LEU A 39 -4.88 -4.39 9.93
N GLY A 40 -5.16 -4.34 11.22
CA GLY A 40 -5.03 -3.10 11.99
C GLY A 40 -3.61 -2.55 11.95
N PHE A 41 -2.61 -3.41 12.10
CA PHE A 41 -1.20 -3.01 12.04
C PHE A 41 -0.84 -2.42 10.66
N ALA A 42 -1.24 -3.08 9.56
CA ALA A 42 -1.05 -2.56 8.21
C ALA A 42 -1.73 -1.20 8.04
N SER A 43 -2.99 -1.06 8.48
CA SER A 43 -3.71 0.23 8.47
C SER A 43 -2.93 1.33 9.21
N GLY A 44 -2.37 1.03 10.37
CA GLY A 44 -1.58 1.97 11.15
C GLY A 44 -0.32 2.44 10.45
N VAL A 45 0.42 1.50 9.84
CA VAL A 45 1.62 1.80 9.03
C VAL A 45 1.25 2.69 7.85
N MET A 46 0.18 2.36 7.10
CA MET A 46 -0.26 3.14 5.94
C MET A 46 -0.69 4.56 6.32
N ILE A 47 -1.43 4.73 7.43
CA ILE A 47 -1.83 6.07 7.91
C ILE A 47 -0.58 6.90 8.22
N ALA A 48 0.38 6.34 8.97
CA ALA A 48 1.60 7.06 9.33
C ALA A 48 2.44 7.40 8.10
N ALA A 49 2.66 6.45 7.19
CA ALA A 49 3.38 6.67 5.93
C ALA A 49 2.72 7.77 5.09
N SER A 50 1.38 7.75 4.98
CA SER A 50 0.64 8.78 4.24
C SER A 50 0.88 10.19 4.80
N VAL A 51 1.04 10.32 6.13
CA VAL A 51 1.28 11.62 6.76
C VAL A 51 2.75 12.01 6.68
N TRP A 52 3.66 11.21 7.23
CA TRP A 52 5.07 11.60 7.38
C TRP A 52 5.87 11.47 6.09
N SER A 53 5.73 10.36 5.36
CA SER A 53 6.52 10.14 4.15
C SER A 53 5.96 10.83 2.91
N LEU A 54 4.67 11.22 2.90
CA LEU A 54 4.04 11.74 1.69
C LEU A 54 3.43 13.14 1.88
N LEU A 55 2.51 13.36 2.83
CA LEU A 55 1.81 14.64 2.97
C LEU A 55 2.71 15.75 3.51
N ILE A 56 3.50 15.47 4.54
CA ILE A 56 4.42 16.48 5.10
C ILE A 56 5.42 16.94 4.03
N PRO A 57 6.17 16.05 3.34
CA PRO A 57 7.04 16.45 2.24
C PRO A 57 6.32 17.19 1.11
N ALA A 58 5.07 16.82 0.79
CA ALA A 58 4.29 17.51 -0.22
C ALA A 58 3.97 18.96 0.17
N ILE A 59 3.65 19.19 1.45
CA ILE A 59 3.40 20.52 2.01
C ILE A 59 4.69 21.36 1.98
N ASP A 60 5.81 20.79 2.46
CA ASP A 60 7.11 21.45 2.51
C ASP A 60 7.60 21.85 1.10
N MET A 61 7.43 20.98 0.11
CA MET A 61 7.74 21.29 -1.29
C MET A 61 6.84 22.38 -1.85
N ALA A 62 5.56 22.37 -1.51
CA ALA A 62 4.62 23.40 -1.95
C ALA A 62 4.95 24.77 -1.32
N GLU A 63 5.38 24.80 -0.05
CA GLU A 63 5.83 26.00 0.64
C GLU A 63 7.09 26.57 0.01
N GLN A 64 8.08 25.73 -0.31
CA GLN A 64 9.34 26.15 -0.97
C GLN A 64 9.10 26.76 -2.36
N LYS A 65 8.06 26.34 -3.08
CA LYS A 65 7.71 26.90 -4.40
C LYS A 65 7.01 28.25 -4.28
N GLY A 66 6.57 28.66 -3.11
CA GLY A 66 5.77 29.85 -2.85
C GLY A 66 4.30 29.68 -3.26
N GLY A 67 3.45 30.56 -2.77
CA GLY A 67 2.01 30.49 -3.00
C GLY A 67 1.25 29.86 -1.83
N ILE A 68 0.15 29.16 -2.13
CA ILE A 68 -0.71 28.54 -1.10
C ILE A 68 -0.21 27.12 -0.83
N SER A 69 0.55 26.89 0.24
CA SER A 69 1.25 25.65 0.54
C SER A 69 0.33 24.42 0.70
N TRP A 70 -0.89 24.61 1.20
CA TRP A 70 -1.87 23.53 1.38
C TRP A 70 -2.61 23.14 0.09
N LEU A 71 -2.67 24.02 -0.93
CA LEU A 71 -3.51 23.80 -2.11
C LEU A 71 -3.04 22.60 -2.97
N PRO A 72 -1.76 22.48 -3.38
CA PRO A 72 -1.29 21.32 -4.13
C PRO A 72 -1.51 20.00 -3.40
N PRO A 73 -1.16 19.85 -2.10
CA PRO A 73 -1.43 18.63 -1.35
C PRO A 73 -2.92 18.31 -1.21
N ALA A 74 -3.77 19.30 -0.94
CA ALA A 74 -5.21 19.08 -0.81
C ALA A 74 -5.83 18.56 -2.13
N VAL A 75 -5.47 19.19 -3.25
CA VAL A 75 -5.93 18.77 -4.58
C VAL A 75 -5.41 17.37 -4.92
N GLY A 76 -4.12 17.11 -4.71
CA GLY A 76 -3.51 15.80 -4.95
C GLY A 76 -4.20 14.71 -4.16
N PHE A 77 -4.40 14.94 -2.86
CA PHE A 77 -5.06 13.98 -1.96
C PHE A 77 -6.48 13.62 -2.42
N LEU A 78 -7.30 14.62 -2.73
CA LEU A 78 -8.66 14.38 -3.22
C LEU A 78 -8.68 13.66 -4.57
N LEU A 79 -7.74 13.97 -5.46
CA LEU A 79 -7.60 13.26 -6.74
C LEU A 79 -7.18 11.81 -6.53
N GLY A 80 -6.31 11.52 -5.56
CA GLY A 80 -5.89 10.16 -5.22
C GLY A 80 -7.05 9.32 -4.67
N MET A 81 -7.81 9.87 -3.73
CA MET A 81 -9.04 9.23 -3.23
C MET A 81 -10.06 9.00 -4.35
N GLY A 82 -10.32 10.02 -5.18
CA GLY A 82 -11.26 9.91 -6.30
C GLY A 82 -10.82 8.91 -7.37
N PHE A 83 -9.52 8.79 -7.59
CA PHE A 83 -8.95 7.80 -8.52
C PHE A 83 -9.20 6.37 -8.04
N LEU A 84 -8.96 6.08 -6.75
CA LEU A 84 -9.22 4.75 -6.19
C LEU A 84 -10.72 4.45 -6.16
N LEU A 85 -11.55 5.39 -5.75
CA LEU A 85 -13.02 5.25 -5.81
C LEU A 85 -13.48 4.93 -7.24
N MET A 86 -12.89 5.57 -8.24
CA MET A 86 -13.20 5.28 -9.64
C MET A 86 -12.74 3.87 -10.04
N LEU A 87 -11.53 3.48 -9.69
CA LEU A 87 -11.02 2.13 -9.98
C LEU A 87 -11.87 1.05 -9.32
N ASP A 88 -12.23 1.27 -8.08
CA ASP A 88 -13.07 0.39 -7.26
C ASP A 88 -14.44 0.17 -7.92
N THR A 89 -15.10 1.24 -8.30
CA THR A 89 -16.40 1.17 -8.98
C THR A 89 -16.34 0.55 -10.40
N LEU A 90 -15.21 0.64 -11.08
CA LEU A 90 -15.06 0.15 -12.46
C LEU A 90 -14.47 -1.25 -12.56
N THR A 91 -13.76 -1.72 -11.55
CA THR A 91 -13.08 -3.02 -11.60
C THR A 91 -13.91 -4.08 -10.89
N PRO A 92 -14.23 -5.21 -11.54
CA PRO A 92 -14.91 -6.31 -10.87
C PRO A 92 -13.97 -6.95 -9.84
N HIS A 93 -14.27 -6.79 -8.57
CA HIS A 93 -13.46 -7.30 -7.47
C HIS A 93 -14.34 -7.85 -6.34
N LEU A 94 -13.73 -8.51 -5.37
CA LEU A 94 -14.41 -9.11 -4.24
C LEU A 94 -13.55 -8.95 -2.99
N HIS A 95 -14.15 -8.49 -1.90
CA HIS A 95 -13.51 -8.48 -0.59
C HIS A 95 -13.58 -9.86 0.08
N PHE A 96 -12.65 -10.15 1.01
CA PHE A 96 -12.58 -11.47 1.66
C PHE A 96 -13.81 -11.77 2.52
N THR A 97 -14.49 -10.75 3.00
CA THR A 97 -15.64 -10.84 3.89
C THR A 97 -16.98 -10.85 3.19
N ASP A 98 -17.02 -10.51 1.91
CA ASP A 98 -18.25 -10.36 1.16
C ASP A 98 -18.50 -11.54 0.21
N ASP A 99 -19.76 -11.88 0.03
CA ASP A 99 -20.18 -12.90 -0.92
C ASP A 99 -20.64 -12.32 -2.26
N GLU A 100 -20.92 -11.02 -2.33
CA GLU A 100 -21.34 -10.32 -3.54
C GLU A 100 -20.17 -9.52 -4.14
N PRO A 101 -19.86 -9.72 -5.45
CA PRO A 101 -18.85 -8.94 -6.15
C PRO A 101 -19.24 -7.48 -6.29
N GLU A 102 -18.27 -6.58 -6.13
CA GLU A 102 -18.40 -5.17 -6.41
C GLU A 102 -17.86 -4.80 -7.80
N GLY A 103 -18.11 -3.56 -8.24
CA GLY A 103 -17.69 -3.05 -9.54
C GLY A 103 -18.60 -3.49 -10.68
N VAL A 104 -18.06 -3.43 -11.91
CA VAL A 104 -18.81 -3.80 -13.12
C VAL A 104 -19.07 -5.32 -13.14
N PRO A 105 -20.32 -5.78 -13.39
CA PRO A 105 -20.62 -7.21 -13.43
C PRO A 105 -19.72 -7.97 -14.42
N ALA A 106 -19.02 -8.97 -13.92
CA ALA A 106 -18.14 -9.81 -14.74
C ALA A 106 -18.20 -11.28 -14.31
N HIS A 107 -18.07 -12.18 -15.30
CA HIS A 107 -18.04 -13.63 -15.06
C HIS A 107 -16.63 -14.10 -14.69
N LEU A 108 -16.00 -13.46 -13.69
CA LEU A 108 -14.68 -13.85 -13.18
C LEU A 108 -14.82 -14.87 -12.03
N LYS A 109 -13.79 -15.69 -11.85
CA LYS A 109 -13.73 -16.59 -10.70
C LYS A 109 -13.52 -15.79 -9.42
N LYS A 110 -14.13 -16.21 -8.31
CA LYS A 110 -13.95 -15.59 -6.98
C LYS A 110 -12.47 -15.34 -6.66
N THR A 111 -11.60 -16.33 -6.89
CA THR A 111 -10.15 -16.24 -6.72
C THR A 111 -9.52 -15.08 -7.51
N THR A 112 -9.95 -14.88 -8.77
CA THR A 112 -9.42 -13.80 -9.63
C THR A 112 -9.84 -12.44 -9.10
N MET A 113 -11.07 -12.29 -8.65
CA MET A 113 -11.60 -11.04 -8.11
C MET A 113 -10.90 -10.65 -6.80
N LEU A 114 -10.65 -11.62 -5.90
CA LEU A 114 -9.88 -11.40 -4.68
C LEU A 114 -8.44 -10.93 -4.96
N VAL A 115 -7.77 -11.54 -5.95
CA VAL A 115 -6.41 -11.13 -6.34
C VAL A 115 -6.42 -9.75 -7.00
N LEU A 116 -7.46 -9.43 -7.79
CA LEU A 116 -7.60 -8.10 -8.40
C LEU A 116 -7.77 -7.01 -7.36
N ALA A 117 -8.63 -7.21 -6.34
CA ALA A 117 -8.78 -6.27 -5.26
C ALA A 117 -7.40 -5.84 -4.72
N VAL A 118 -6.64 -6.78 -4.17
CA VAL A 118 -5.32 -6.48 -3.58
C VAL A 118 -4.32 -5.93 -4.62
N THR A 119 -4.39 -6.38 -5.88
CA THR A 119 -3.52 -5.82 -6.93
C THR A 119 -3.79 -4.33 -7.15
N LEU A 120 -5.05 -3.90 -7.09
CA LEU A 120 -5.41 -2.49 -7.22
C LEU A 120 -4.86 -1.64 -6.07
N HIS A 121 -4.86 -2.19 -4.85
CA HIS A 121 -4.35 -1.50 -3.65
C HIS A 121 -2.84 -1.32 -3.69
N ASN A 122 -2.11 -2.27 -4.25
CA ASN A 122 -0.67 -2.24 -4.36
C ASN A 122 -0.16 -1.21 -5.41
N ILE A 123 -1.03 -0.72 -6.32
CA ILE A 123 -0.65 0.32 -7.29
C ILE A 123 -0.26 1.63 -6.60
N PRO A 124 -1.08 2.22 -5.71
CA PRO A 124 -0.73 3.43 -4.96
C PRO A 124 0.55 3.30 -4.13
N GLU A 125 0.79 2.13 -3.55
CA GLU A 125 2.00 1.85 -2.77
C GLU A 125 3.25 1.91 -3.64
N GLY A 126 3.21 1.24 -4.79
CA GLY A 126 4.28 1.33 -5.78
C GLY A 126 4.48 2.77 -6.28
N MET A 127 3.39 3.51 -6.54
CA MET A 127 3.47 4.92 -6.93
C MET A 127 4.10 5.77 -5.82
N ALA A 128 3.74 5.58 -4.54
CA ALA A 128 4.30 6.28 -3.40
C ALA A 128 5.83 6.11 -3.35
N VAL A 129 6.32 4.88 -3.43
CA VAL A 129 7.75 4.57 -3.50
C VAL A 129 8.39 5.23 -4.73
N GLY A 130 7.75 5.10 -5.90
CA GLY A 130 8.24 5.67 -7.15
C GLY A 130 8.39 7.20 -7.11
N VAL A 131 7.38 7.91 -6.59
CA VAL A 131 7.40 9.38 -6.46
C VAL A 131 8.49 9.82 -5.47
N THR A 132 8.64 9.12 -4.34
CA THR A 132 9.64 9.41 -3.32
C THR A 132 11.06 9.24 -3.88
N PHE A 133 11.35 8.11 -4.56
CA PHE A 133 12.65 7.92 -5.22
C PHE A 133 12.87 8.88 -6.39
N ALA A 134 11.84 9.29 -7.12
CA ALA A 134 11.95 10.33 -8.14
C ALA A 134 12.37 11.66 -7.53
N GLY A 135 11.84 12.02 -6.36
CA GLY A 135 12.28 13.19 -5.58
C GLY A 135 13.75 13.12 -5.17
N VAL A 136 14.19 11.97 -4.65
CA VAL A 136 15.61 11.73 -4.30
C VAL A 136 16.53 11.87 -5.52
N LEU A 137 16.14 11.30 -6.67
CA LEU A 137 16.94 11.34 -7.91
C LEU A 137 17.10 12.76 -8.48
N THR A 138 16.21 13.67 -8.12
CA THR A 138 16.23 15.08 -8.55
C THR A 138 16.81 16.01 -7.49
N GLU A 139 17.48 15.45 -6.48
CA GLU A 139 18.12 16.21 -5.40
C GLU A 139 17.16 17.19 -4.70
N ASN A 140 15.87 16.80 -4.60
CA ASN A 140 14.90 17.60 -3.89
C ASN A 140 15.18 17.57 -2.38
N THR A 141 15.35 18.74 -1.78
CA THR A 141 15.78 18.88 -0.37
C THR A 141 14.77 18.37 0.65
N ALA A 142 13.50 18.20 0.25
CA ALA A 142 12.47 17.63 1.10
C ALA A 142 12.46 16.08 1.09
N MET A 143 13.30 15.44 0.26
CA MET A 143 13.37 13.98 0.11
C MET A 143 14.77 13.47 0.37
N THR A 144 14.93 12.65 1.42
CA THR A 144 16.19 11.97 1.70
C THR A 144 16.18 10.54 1.18
N LEU A 145 17.36 10.00 0.88
CA LEU A 145 17.48 8.58 0.52
C LEU A 145 17.06 7.67 1.69
N ALA A 146 17.37 8.07 2.91
CA ALA A 146 17.01 7.33 4.11
C ALA A 146 15.50 7.31 4.33
N GLY A 147 14.81 8.45 4.15
CA GLY A 147 13.35 8.53 4.19
C GLY A 147 12.68 7.69 3.09
N ALA A 148 13.24 7.68 1.87
CA ALA A 148 12.74 6.81 0.80
C ALA A 148 12.86 5.31 1.16
N PHE A 149 13.95 4.89 1.81
CA PHE A 149 14.09 3.53 2.32
C PHE A 149 13.18 3.27 3.52
N ALA A 150 12.97 4.24 4.42
CA ALA A 150 12.03 4.10 5.54
C ALA A 150 10.61 3.82 5.04
N LEU A 151 10.15 4.57 4.03
CA LEU A 151 8.87 4.31 3.36
C LEU A 151 8.83 2.91 2.73
N SER A 152 9.85 2.53 1.95
CA SER A 152 9.90 1.20 1.30
C SER A 152 9.85 0.06 2.30
N VAL A 153 10.58 0.17 3.41
CA VAL A 153 10.58 -0.82 4.50
C VAL A 153 9.23 -0.84 5.23
N GLY A 154 8.66 0.33 5.51
CA GLY A 154 7.34 0.44 6.11
C GLY A 154 6.28 -0.27 5.27
N ILE A 155 6.25 -0.01 3.96
CA ILE A 155 5.35 -0.68 3.02
C ILE A 155 5.63 -2.19 2.99
N ALA A 156 6.88 -2.64 2.96
CA ALA A 156 7.18 -4.07 3.00
C ALA A 156 6.68 -4.76 4.28
N ILE A 157 6.76 -4.08 5.41
CA ILE A 157 6.27 -4.60 6.70
C ILE A 157 4.75 -4.77 6.70
N GLN A 158 3.98 -3.81 6.13
CA GLN A 158 2.52 -3.94 6.00
C GLN A 158 2.11 -4.97 4.94
N ASN A 159 2.84 -5.08 3.84
CA ASN A 159 2.58 -6.02 2.76
C ASN A 159 2.82 -7.48 3.16
N PHE A 160 3.62 -7.73 4.19
CA PHE A 160 3.79 -9.09 4.71
C PHE A 160 2.46 -9.69 5.22
N PRO A 161 1.67 -9.04 6.09
CA PRO A 161 0.31 -9.48 6.39
C PRO A 161 -0.58 -9.67 5.16
N GLU A 162 -0.57 -8.74 4.21
CA GLU A 162 -1.41 -8.77 3.02
C GLU A 162 -1.13 -9.97 2.14
N GLY A 163 0.14 -10.27 1.86
CA GLY A 163 0.52 -11.47 1.12
C GLY A 163 0.07 -12.77 1.79
N ALA A 164 0.11 -12.84 3.13
CA ALA A 164 -0.38 -13.98 3.90
C ALA A 164 -1.91 -14.10 3.83
N ILE A 165 -2.63 -12.98 3.95
CA ILE A 165 -4.10 -12.92 3.89
C ILE A 165 -4.63 -13.35 2.51
N ILE A 166 -3.90 -13.12 1.43
CA ILE A 166 -4.27 -13.63 0.10
C ILE A 166 -3.98 -15.11 -0.02
N SER A 167 -2.74 -15.51 0.23
CA SER A 167 -2.26 -16.86 -0.09
C SER A 167 -2.91 -17.96 0.77
N MET A 168 -3.21 -17.67 2.02
CA MET A 168 -3.76 -18.67 2.94
C MET A 168 -5.22 -19.05 2.64
N PRO A 169 -6.17 -18.12 2.43
CA PRO A 169 -7.52 -18.47 1.99
C PRO A 169 -7.55 -19.19 0.64
N LEU A 170 -6.70 -18.79 -0.32
CA LEU A 170 -6.61 -19.48 -1.61
C LEU A 170 -6.24 -20.96 -1.46
N LYS A 171 -5.33 -21.28 -0.52
CA LYS A 171 -5.01 -22.65 -0.18
C LYS A 171 -6.22 -23.37 0.46
N SER A 172 -6.94 -22.71 1.38
CA SER A 172 -8.14 -23.29 2.01
C SER A 172 -9.25 -23.59 1.01
N GLN A 173 -9.35 -22.81 -0.08
CA GLN A 173 -10.25 -23.05 -1.20
C GLN A 173 -9.80 -24.18 -2.14
N GLY A 174 -8.75 -24.93 -1.80
CA GLY A 174 -8.31 -26.11 -2.53
C GLY A 174 -7.17 -25.88 -3.54
N LEU A 175 -6.59 -24.69 -3.62
CA LEU A 175 -5.40 -24.47 -4.44
C LEU A 175 -4.17 -25.16 -3.83
N SER A 176 -3.24 -25.60 -4.68
CA SER A 176 -1.95 -26.08 -4.19
C SER A 176 -1.16 -24.93 -3.54
N ARG A 177 -0.30 -25.25 -2.56
CA ARG A 177 0.54 -24.23 -1.87
C ARG A 177 1.32 -23.36 -2.84
N THR A 178 1.90 -23.97 -3.88
CA THR A 178 2.67 -23.26 -4.91
C THR A 178 1.81 -22.29 -5.70
N ARG A 179 0.58 -22.67 -6.07
CA ARG A 179 -0.34 -21.78 -6.79
C ARG A 179 -0.84 -20.66 -5.88
N ALA A 180 -1.19 -20.96 -4.63
CA ALA A 180 -1.61 -19.96 -3.66
C ALA A 180 -0.50 -18.93 -3.40
N PHE A 181 0.75 -19.41 -3.20
CA PHE A 181 1.94 -18.54 -3.13
C PHE A 181 2.09 -17.66 -4.37
N ALA A 182 2.02 -18.28 -5.57
CA ALA A 182 2.22 -17.55 -6.82
C ALA A 182 1.18 -16.43 -7.01
N TYR A 183 -0.09 -16.69 -6.72
CA TYR A 183 -1.14 -15.67 -6.80
C TYR A 183 -0.93 -14.55 -5.79
N GLY A 184 -0.59 -14.87 -4.53
CA GLY A 184 -0.31 -13.87 -3.52
C GLY A 184 0.96 -13.05 -3.82
N ALA A 185 2.03 -13.67 -4.31
CA ALA A 185 3.23 -12.96 -4.69
C ALA A 185 3.01 -12.09 -5.95
N LEU A 186 2.25 -12.59 -6.95
CA LEU A 186 1.98 -11.85 -8.17
C LEU A 186 1.09 -10.62 -7.95
N SER A 187 0.24 -10.60 -6.91
CA SER A 187 -0.52 -9.38 -6.60
C SER A 187 0.38 -8.20 -6.25
N GLY A 188 1.55 -8.45 -5.66
CA GLY A 188 2.53 -7.41 -5.35
C GLY A 188 3.45 -6.99 -6.51
N ILE A 189 3.42 -7.69 -7.67
CA ILE A 189 4.32 -7.34 -8.80
C ILE A 189 4.02 -5.94 -9.38
N VAL A 190 2.82 -5.44 -9.17
CA VAL A 190 2.44 -4.10 -9.61
C VAL A 190 3.14 -2.99 -8.84
N GLU A 191 3.62 -3.26 -7.62
CA GLU A 191 4.36 -2.29 -6.80
C GLU A 191 5.66 -1.84 -7.49
N PRO A 192 6.63 -2.73 -7.79
CA PRO A 192 7.82 -2.33 -8.51
C PRO A 192 7.51 -1.84 -9.94
N ALA A 193 6.46 -2.35 -10.59
CA ALA A 193 6.06 -1.87 -11.91
C ALA A 193 5.55 -0.42 -11.85
N ALA A 194 4.65 -0.09 -10.92
CA ALA A 194 4.14 1.26 -10.71
C ALA A 194 5.25 2.23 -10.28
N ALA A 195 6.14 1.80 -9.37
CA ALA A 195 7.29 2.58 -8.96
C ALA A 195 8.22 2.87 -10.15
N PHE A 196 8.53 1.87 -10.96
CA PHE A 196 9.38 2.02 -12.14
C PHE A 196 8.77 2.99 -13.18
N VAL A 197 7.48 2.84 -13.49
CA VAL A 197 6.76 3.75 -14.39
C VAL A 197 6.79 5.18 -13.87
N THR A 198 6.54 5.38 -12.57
CA THR A 198 6.59 6.70 -11.93
C THR A 198 7.99 7.33 -12.04
N ILE A 199 9.04 6.54 -11.82
CA ILE A 199 10.44 7.01 -11.97
C ILE A 199 10.78 7.33 -13.43
N LEU A 200 10.32 6.52 -14.39
CA LEU A 200 10.54 6.82 -15.83
C LEU A 200 9.90 8.14 -16.24
N LEU A 201 8.80 8.51 -15.62
CA LEU A 201 8.10 9.76 -15.86
C LEU A 201 8.66 10.93 -15.04
N THR A 202 9.83 10.79 -14.38
CA THR A 202 10.41 11.79 -13.46
C THR A 202 10.46 13.19 -14.08
N GLY A 203 10.80 13.33 -15.37
CA GLY A 203 10.82 14.62 -16.08
C GLY A 203 9.46 15.34 -16.09
N LEU A 204 8.35 14.59 -16.12
CA LEU A 204 6.98 15.11 -16.01
C LEU A 204 6.53 15.22 -14.55
N VAL A 205 7.04 14.34 -13.71
CA VAL A 205 6.66 14.17 -12.29
C VAL A 205 7.23 15.29 -11.42
N VAL A 206 8.47 15.74 -11.65
CA VAL A 206 9.17 16.70 -10.78
C VAL A 206 8.40 18.02 -10.56
N PRO A 207 7.83 18.66 -11.58
CA PRO A 207 7.02 19.87 -11.37
C PRO A 207 5.76 19.60 -10.54
N LEU A 208 5.24 18.36 -10.59
CA LEU A 208 4.00 17.91 -9.97
C LEU A 208 4.21 17.14 -8.67
N LEU A 209 5.46 17.01 -8.17
CA LEU A 209 5.78 16.21 -6.98
C LEU A 209 4.85 16.45 -5.78
N PRO A 210 4.51 17.70 -5.38
CA PRO A 210 3.59 17.93 -4.25
C PRO A 210 2.21 17.32 -4.47
N TYR A 211 1.71 17.37 -5.73
CA TYR A 211 0.42 16.78 -6.08
C TYR A 211 0.49 15.25 -6.06
N LEU A 212 1.58 14.66 -6.59
CA LEU A 212 1.71 13.22 -6.74
C LEU A 212 1.99 12.50 -5.42
N LEU A 213 2.78 13.10 -4.53
CA LEU A 213 2.96 12.60 -3.17
C LEU A 213 1.62 12.58 -2.43
N ALA A 214 0.88 13.68 -2.47
CA ALA A 214 -0.42 13.76 -1.83
C ALA A 214 -1.46 12.88 -2.52
N PHE A 215 -1.37 12.66 -3.84
CA PHE A 215 -2.20 11.70 -4.58
C PHE A 215 -1.98 10.28 -4.05
N ALA A 216 -0.73 9.85 -3.92
CA ALA A 216 -0.42 8.55 -3.35
C ALA A 216 -0.93 8.42 -1.91
N ALA A 217 -0.76 9.45 -1.08
CA ALA A 217 -1.30 9.49 0.27
C ALA A 217 -2.84 9.35 0.30
N GLY A 218 -3.55 10.09 -0.56
CA GLY A 218 -5.01 10.02 -0.66
C GLY A 218 -5.50 8.65 -1.10
N ALA A 219 -4.83 8.04 -2.08
CA ALA A 219 -5.12 6.70 -2.54
C ALA A 219 -4.88 5.65 -1.44
N MET A 220 -3.77 5.74 -0.68
CA MET A 220 -3.49 4.86 0.45
C MET A 220 -4.53 5.02 1.57
N ILE A 221 -4.94 6.24 1.90
CA ILE A 221 -6.00 6.48 2.91
C ILE A 221 -7.34 5.91 2.44
N TYR A 222 -7.66 5.97 1.14
CA TYR A 222 -8.85 5.30 0.60
C TYR A 222 -8.85 3.81 0.96
N VAL A 223 -7.77 3.09 0.63
CA VAL A 223 -7.62 1.65 0.94
C VAL A 223 -7.78 1.36 2.43
N VAL A 224 -7.17 2.19 3.29
CA VAL A 224 -7.29 2.01 4.74
C VAL A 224 -8.72 2.13 5.23
N VAL A 225 -9.46 3.12 4.73
CA VAL A 225 -10.82 3.42 5.21
C VAL A 225 -11.86 2.49 4.60
N GLU A 226 -11.73 2.19 3.31
CA GLU A 226 -12.71 1.39 2.57
C GLU A 226 -12.55 -0.11 2.81
N GLU A 227 -11.33 -0.56 3.06
CA GLU A 227 -11.05 -2.00 3.08
C GLU A 227 -10.39 -2.50 4.36
N LEU A 228 -9.18 -2.00 4.71
CA LEU A 228 -8.41 -2.59 5.79
C LEU A 228 -9.07 -2.44 7.16
N ILE A 229 -9.62 -1.26 7.47
CA ILE A 229 -10.31 -1.01 8.75
C ILE A 229 -11.63 -1.78 8.82
N PRO A 230 -12.53 -1.75 7.83
CA PRO A 230 -13.73 -2.55 7.83
C PRO A 230 -13.43 -4.05 7.99
N GLU A 231 -12.50 -4.61 7.22
CA GLU A 231 -12.12 -6.02 7.31
C GLU A 231 -11.54 -6.37 8.69
N ALA A 232 -10.70 -5.52 9.28
CA ALA A 232 -10.14 -5.71 10.61
C ALA A 232 -11.20 -5.70 11.72
N GLN A 233 -12.39 -5.13 11.46
CA GLN A 233 -13.49 -5.01 12.43
C GLN A 233 -14.63 -6.01 12.20
N THR A 234 -14.55 -6.89 11.20
CA THR A 234 -15.57 -7.90 10.94
C THR A 234 -15.77 -8.89 12.10
N GLY A 235 -16.96 -9.51 12.20
CA GLY A 235 -17.28 -10.50 13.21
C GLY A 235 -17.47 -9.94 14.62
N ALA A 236 -17.07 -10.68 15.66
CA ALA A 236 -17.25 -10.26 17.05
C ALA A 236 -16.36 -9.04 17.40
N HIS A 237 -16.95 -8.08 18.14
CA HIS A 237 -16.20 -6.90 18.60
C HIS A 237 -14.92 -7.26 19.35
N SER A 238 -13.82 -6.63 18.98
CA SER A 238 -12.52 -6.82 19.61
C SER A 238 -11.65 -5.56 19.44
N ASN A 239 -10.98 -5.15 20.48
CA ASN A 239 -10.05 -4.02 20.46
C ASN A 239 -8.69 -4.38 19.81
N ILE A 240 -8.51 -5.63 19.37
CA ILE A 240 -7.19 -6.11 18.89
C ILE A 240 -6.74 -5.42 17.61
N SER A 241 -7.69 -5.09 16.71
CA SER A 241 -7.39 -4.31 15.49
C SER A 241 -6.95 -2.89 15.84
N THR A 242 -7.62 -2.23 16.81
CA THR A 242 -7.25 -0.90 17.30
C THR A 242 -5.84 -0.89 17.91
N VAL A 243 -5.49 -1.94 18.68
CA VAL A 243 -4.12 -2.12 19.19
C VAL A 243 -3.14 -2.30 18.01
N GLY A 244 -3.52 -3.08 17.00
CA GLY A 244 -2.74 -3.21 15.77
C GLY A 244 -2.47 -1.86 15.11
N VAL A 245 -3.51 -1.05 14.88
CA VAL A 245 -3.39 0.31 14.31
C VAL A 245 -2.39 1.16 15.10
N ALA A 246 -2.52 1.18 16.43
CA ALA A 246 -1.61 1.96 17.27
C ALA A 246 -0.15 1.49 17.14
N LEU A 247 0.09 0.18 17.13
CA LEU A 247 1.44 -0.37 16.99
C LEU A 247 2.05 -0.10 15.62
N GLY A 248 1.28 -0.29 14.55
CA GLY A 248 1.73 -0.02 13.18
C GLY A 248 2.03 1.46 12.97
N PHE A 249 1.14 2.33 13.44
CA PHE A 249 1.31 3.78 13.37
C PHE A 249 2.59 4.24 14.09
N VAL A 250 2.79 3.79 15.32
CA VAL A 250 3.98 4.15 16.12
C VAL A 250 5.25 3.62 15.48
N LEU A 251 5.24 2.39 14.96
CA LEU A 251 6.40 1.82 14.28
C LEU A 251 6.80 2.67 13.07
N MET A 252 5.85 2.99 12.19
CA MET A 252 6.14 3.77 10.99
C MET A 252 6.55 5.19 11.32
N MET A 253 5.88 5.84 12.27
CA MET A 253 6.29 7.15 12.78
C MET A 253 7.76 7.15 13.27
N ILE A 254 8.17 6.10 14.00
CA ILE A 254 9.56 5.95 14.46
C ILE A 254 10.51 5.80 13.26
N LEU A 255 10.16 4.98 12.27
CA LEU A 255 10.99 4.78 11.08
C LEU A 255 11.20 6.11 10.32
N ASP A 256 10.11 6.87 10.10
CA ASP A 256 10.19 8.15 9.42
C ASP A 256 11.00 9.18 10.20
N VAL A 257 10.72 9.35 11.50
CA VAL A 257 11.39 10.38 12.31
C VAL A 257 12.85 10.03 12.62
N ALA A 258 13.20 8.74 12.74
CA ALA A 258 14.56 8.31 13.06
C ALA A 258 15.45 8.17 11.83
N LEU A 259 14.90 7.92 10.64
CA LEU A 259 15.65 7.69 9.41
C LEU A 259 15.42 8.79 8.36
N GLY A 260 14.27 9.47 8.38
CA GLY A 260 13.94 10.56 7.47
C GLY A 260 14.50 11.87 7.92
#